data_0a7d7460b5abb50359d65f2c61a9ff0b
#
_entry.id   0a7d7460b5abb50359d65f2c61a9ff0b
#
_cell.length_a   1.000
_cell.length_b   1.000
_cell.length_c   1.000
_cell.angle_alpha   90.00
_cell.angle_beta   90.00
_cell.angle_gamma   90.00
#
_symmetry.space_group_name_H-M   'P 1'
#
loop_
_entity.id
_entity.type
_entity.pdbx_description
1 polymer ?
#
loop_
_entity_poly.entity_id
_entity_poly.type
_entity_poly.pdbx_seq_one_letter_code
_entity_poly.pdbx_strand_id
1 'polypeptide(L)'
;FIYALGIVKKAAARTNTRLGKLDGKLLPAIEQAADEVISGKLDDHFPLVVWQTGSGTQTNMNANEVIGNRASEILGGVLGSKKPVHPNDHVNMSQSTNDSFPTAMHVAIVDRVANGLLPALTRLAETLEAKSRQFAHIVKIGRTHLMDATPLTLGQTFSGYAAQVRGAQAAVKAALPQ
;
A
#
# COMPACT_ATOMS: atom_id res chain seq x y z
N PHE A 1 -2.11 -1.24 3.90
CA PHE A 1 -3.42 -0.72 3.47
C PHE A 1 -3.98 0.32 4.45
N ILE A 2 -3.97 0.06 5.76
CA ILE A 2 -4.50 0.97 6.80
C ILE A 2 -3.88 2.37 6.70
N TYR A 3 -2.55 2.48 6.54
CA TYR A 3 -1.89 3.78 6.36
C TYR A 3 -2.42 4.56 5.15
N ALA A 4 -2.80 3.86 4.07
CA ALA A 4 -3.36 4.50 2.89
C ALA A 4 -4.78 5.07 3.14
N LEU A 5 -5.59 4.40 3.98
CA LEU A 5 -6.83 4.99 4.47
C LEU A 5 -6.55 6.27 5.26
N GLY A 6 -5.54 6.28 6.13
CA GLY A 6 -5.10 7.50 6.83
C GLY A 6 -4.78 8.65 5.87
N ILE A 7 -4.05 8.36 4.78
CA ILE A 7 -3.74 9.35 3.73
C ILE A 7 -5.01 9.91 3.09
N VAL A 8 -5.94 9.02 2.71
CA VAL A 8 -7.22 9.42 2.09
C VAL A 8 -8.04 10.30 3.04
N LYS A 9 -8.16 9.91 4.32
CA LYS A 9 -8.91 10.67 5.33
C LYS A 9 -8.29 12.04 5.60
N LYS A 10 -6.95 12.12 5.69
CA LYS A 10 -6.23 13.40 5.83
C LYS A 10 -6.46 14.31 4.63
N ALA A 11 -6.37 13.78 3.40
CA ALA A 11 -6.61 14.55 2.18
C ALA A 11 -8.06 15.06 2.11
N ALA A 12 -9.03 14.21 2.47
CA ALA A 12 -10.43 14.58 2.50
C ALA A 12 -10.74 15.68 3.53
N ALA A 13 -10.18 15.59 4.74
CA ALA A 13 -10.33 16.62 5.77
C ALA A 13 -9.80 17.98 5.29
N ARG A 14 -8.60 18.01 4.70
CA ARG A 14 -8.02 19.22 4.09
C ARG A 14 -8.90 19.82 3.01
N THR A 15 -9.40 18.97 2.11
CA THR A 15 -10.23 19.41 1.00
C THR A 15 -11.57 19.96 1.51
N ASN A 16 -12.23 19.27 2.42
CA ASN A 16 -13.50 19.73 3.01
C ASN A 16 -13.34 21.04 3.78
N THR A 17 -12.22 21.24 4.47
CA THR A 17 -11.89 22.52 5.13
C THR A 17 -11.71 23.64 4.12
N ARG A 18 -10.93 23.42 3.03
CA ARG A 18 -10.76 24.41 1.95
C ARG A 18 -12.07 24.79 1.27
N LEU A 19 -13.01 23.87 1.18
CA LEU A 19 -14.34 24.08 0.62
C LEU A 19 -15.34 24.70 1.63
N GLY A 20 -14.90 25.01 2.86
CA GLY A 20 -15.76 25.56 3.90
C GLY A 20 -16.80 24.60 4.44
N LYS A 21 -16.69 23.28 4.18
CA LYS A 21 -17.62 22.25 4.66
C LYS A 21 -17.25 21.74 6.05
N LEU A 22 -15.97 21.60 6.34
CA LEU A 22 -15.45 21.18 7.64
C LEU A 22 -14.94 22.41 8.41
N ASP A 23 -15.32 22.51 9.69
CA ASP A 23 -14.80 23.57 10.57
C ASP A 23 -13.27 23.45 10.69
N GLY A 24 -12.58 24.52 10.32
CA GLY A 24 -11.11 24.59 10.35
C GLY A 24 -10.51 24.34 11.74
N LYS A 25 -11.27 24.53 12.82
CA LYS A 25 -10.83 24.24 14.20
C LYS A 25 -10.63 22.75 14.46
N LEU A 26 -11.33 21.88 13.71
CA LEU A 26 -11.22 20.42 13.84
C LEU A 26 -10.06 19.85 13.02
N LEU A 27 -9.64 20.55 11.96
CA LEU A 27 -8.66 20.05 11.00
C LEU A 27 -7.34 19.61 11.66
N PRO A 28 -6.69 20.39 12.53
CA PRO A 28 -5.39 19.99 13.09
C PRO A 28 -5.45 18.67 13.87
N ALA A 29 -6.53 18.45 14.63
CA ALA A 29 -6.73 17.23 15.40
C ALA A 29 -6.99 16.02 14.51
N ILE A 30 -7.80 16.20 13.45
CA ILE A 30 -8.06 15.13 12.46
C ILE A 30 -6.78 14.78 11.69
N GLU A 31 -5.98 15.78 11.30
CA GLU A 31 -4.70 15.53 10.63
C GLU A 31 -3.72 14.80 11.52
N GLN A 32 -3.59 15.21 12.77
CA GLN A 32 -2.70 14.53 13.73
C GLN A 32 -3.14 13.07 13.94
N ALA A 33 -4.42 12.82 14.14
CA ALA A 33 -4.96 11.47 14.30
C ALA A 33 -4.72 10.62 13.04
N ALA A 34 -4.90 11.19 11.86
CA ALA A 34 -4.62 10.52 10.59
C ALA A 34 -3.11 10.22 10.43
N ASP A 35 -2.22 11.12 10.85
CA ASP A 35 -0.77 10.89 10.84
C ASP A 35 -0.35 9.78 11.81
N GLU A 36 -1.01 9.65 12.95
CA GLU A 36 -0.81 8.53 13.88
C GLU A 36 -1.23 7.18 13.24
N VAL A 37 -2.31 7.17 12.45
CA VAL A 37 -2.69 5.98 11.63
C VAL A 37 -1.66 5.71 10.53
N ILE A 38 -1.23 6.73 9.80
CA ILE A 38 -0.24 6.59 8.71
C ILE A 38 1.09 6.02 9.23
N SER A 39 1.50 6.43 10.42
CA SER A 39 2.75 5.96 11.03
C SER A 39 2.66 4.57 11.67
N GLY A 40 1.47 3.96 11.72
CA GLY A 40 1.22 2.66 12.37
C GLY A 40 1.09 2.73 13.90
N LYS A 41 1.11 3.91 14.50
CA LYS A 41 1.00 4.08 15.97
C LYS A 41 -0.34 3.57 16.54
N LEU A 42 -1.37 3.51 15.71
CA LEU A 42 -2.71 3.09 16.07
C LEU A 42 -3.11 1.73 15.47
N ASP A 43 -2.15 0.92 15.00
CA ASP A 43 -2.45 -0.35 14.31
C ASP A 43 -3.25 -1.33 15.18
N ASP A 44 -3.04 -1.35 16.50
CA ASP A 44 -3.78 -2.20 17.44
C ASP A 44 -5.29 -1.86 17.52
N HIS A 45 -5.70 -0.71 16.99
CA HIS A 45 -7.10 -0.29 16.91
C HIS A 45 -7.82 -0.76 15.64
N PHE A 46 -7.16 -1.61 14.82
CA PHE A 46 -7.73 -2.18 13.59
C PHE A 46 -7.84 -3.70 13.70
N PRO A 47 -8.77 -4.22 14.53
CA PRO A 47 -8.88 -5.65 14.83
C PRO A 47 -9.60 -6.47 13.75
N LEU A 48 -10.10 -5.83 12.69
CA LEU A 48 -10.91 -6.49 11.67
C LEU A 48 -10.06 -7.49 10.87
N VAL A 49 -10.60 -8.68 10.69
CA VAL A 49 -9.95 -9.75 9.92
C VAL A 49 -10.24 -9.63 8.43
N VAL A 50 -9.47 -10.35 7.59
CA VAL A 50 -9.66 -10.36 6.13
C VAL A 50 -11.05 -10.86 5.74
N TRP A 51 -11.57 -11.86 6.46
CA TRP A 51 -12.89 -12.45 6.22
C TRP A 51 -14.01 -11.58 6.83
N GLN A 52 -14.37 -10.54 6.12
CA GLN A 52 -15.46 -9.62 6.43
C GLN A 52 -16.29 -9.35 5.17
N THR A 53 -17.24 -8.42 5.21
CA THR A 53 -17.99 -8.03 4.01
C THR A 53 -17.04 -7.55 2.91
N GLY A 54 -17.21 -8.04 1.68
CA GLY A 54 -16.33 -7.70 0.56
C GLY A 54 -16.39 -6.25 0.07
N SER A 55 -17.35 -5.46 0.58
CA SER A 55 -17.52 -4.05 0.19
C SER A 55 -16.49 -3.09 0.80
N GLY A 56 -15.71 -3.53 1.79
CA GLY A 56 -14.73 -2.68 2.51
C GLY A 56 -15.35 -1.68 3.49
N THR A 57 -16.67 -1.68 3.67
CA THR A 57 -17.37 -0.72 4.53
C THR A 57 -16.90 -0.81 5.97
N GLN A 58 -16.73 -2.00 6.52
CA GLN A 58 -16.30 -2.18 7.91
C GLN A 58 -14.92 -1.57 8.16
N THR A 59 -13.97 -1.79 7.28
CA THR A 59 -12.61 -1.23 7.40
C THR A 59 -12.61 0.30 7.25
N ASN A 60 -13.40 0.84 6.30
CA ASN A 60 -13.57 2.29 6.18
C ASN A 60 -14.19 2.90 7.43
N MET A 61 -15.23 2.27 8.00
CA MET A 61 -15.85 2.72 9.24
C MET A 61 -14.89 2.63 10.42
N ASN A 62 -14.11 1.57 10.54
CA ASN A 62 -13.08 1.44 11.57
C ASN A 62 -12.08 2.61 11.49
N ALA A 63 -11.58 2.95 10.30
CA ALA A 63 -10.69 4.10 10.12
C ALA A 63 -11.35 5.42 10.53
N ASN A 64 -12.62 5.62 10.16
CA ASN A 64 -13.37 6.81 10.58
C ASN A 64 -13.48 6.92 12.10
N GLU A 65 -13.78 5.80 12.78
CA GLU A 65 -13.94 5.75 14.23
C GLU A 65 -12.61 5.93 14.96
N VAL A 66 -11.55 5.29 14.52
CA VAL A 66 -10.21 5.45 15.11
C VAL A 66 -9.75 6.91 15.00
N ILE A 67 -9.82 7.49 13.81
CA ILE A 67 -9.44 8.89 13.58
C ILE A 67 -10.36 9.85 14.35
N GLY A 68 -11.68 9.63 14.32
CA GLY A 68 -12.65 10.49 14.99
C GLY A 68 -12.50 10.47 16.53
N ASN A 69 -12.31 9.29 17.10
CA ASN A 69 -12.06 9.14 18.54
C ASN A 69 -10.74 9.78 18.96
N ARG A 70 -9.66 9.51 18.21
CA ARG A 70 -8.35 10.09 18.53
C ARG A 70 -8.35 11.61 18.39
N ALA A 71 -8.97 12.15 17.35
CA ALA A 71 -9.11 13.60 17.17
C ALA A 71 -9.95 14.23 18.30
N SER A 72 -11.02 13.55 18.71
CA SER A 72 -11.82 14.01 19.87
C SER A 72 -11.02 14.04 21.16
N GLU A 73 -10.21 13.01 21.41
CA GLU A 73 -9.32 12.95 22.58
C GLU A 73 -8.28 14.08 22.55
N ILE A 74 -7.65 14.35 21.42
CA ILE A 74 -6.70 15.48 21.22
C ILE A 74 -7.34 16.82 21.59
N LEU A 75 -8.64 16.97 21.30
CA LEU A 75 -9.41 18.18 21.61
C LEU A 75 -10.03 18.18 23.03
N GLY A 76 -9.67 17.21 23.88
CA GLY A 76 -10.18 17.11 25.26
C GLY A 76 -11.59 16.52 25.37
N GLY A 77 -12.10 15.88 24.31
CA GLY A 77 -13.38 15.17 24.31
C GLY A 77 -13.29 13.79 24.94
N VAL A 78 -14.46 13.18 25.15
CA VAL A 78 -14.59 11.82 25.72
C VAL A 78 -14.63 10.79 24.59
N LEU A 79 -13.82 9.74 24.69
CA LEU A 79 -13.82 8.61 23.75
C LEU A 79 -15.23 8.01 23.60
N GLY A 80 -15.62 7.73 22.37
CA GLY A 80 -16.93 7.17 22.04
C GLY A 80 -18.09 8.17 22.03
N SER A 81 -17.88 9.40 22.53
CA SER A 81 -18.95 10.43 22.57
C SER A 81 -19.33 10.99 21.20
N LYS A 82 -18.50 10.75 20.17
CA LYS A 82 -18.60 11.34 18.84
C LYS A 82 -18.55 12.88 18.83
N LYS A 83 -17.99 13.46 19.89
CA LYS A 83 -17.81 14.91 20.07
C LYS A 83 -16.42 15.22 20.62
N PRO A 84 -15.77 16.31 20.17
CA PRO A 84 -16.20 17.26 19.15
C PRO A 84 -16.07 16.75 17.71
N VAL A 85 -15.38 15.59 17.44
CA VAL A 85 -15.23 15.04 16.11
C VAL A 85 -16.13 13.82 15.92
N HIS A 86 -17.04 13.90 14.93
CA HIS A 86 -17.91 12.79 14.58
C HIS A 86 -17.30 11.94 13.44
N PRO A 87 -17.24 10.59 13.57
CA PRO A 87 -16.64 9.73 12.54
C PRO A 87 -17.26 9.90 11.15
N ASN A 88 -18.58 9.91 11.04
CA ASN A 88 -19.25 10.01 9.74
C ASN A 88 -19.34 11.45 9.23
N ASP A 89 -19.74 12.40 10.10
CA ASP A 89 -20.08 13.75 9.68
C ASP A 89 -18.83 14.60 9.41
N HIS A 90 -17.70 14.28 10.07
CA HIS A 90 -16.46 15.01 9.91
C HIS A 90 -15.38 14.20 9.19
N VAL A 91 -15.02 12.99 9.68
CA VAL A 91 -13.91 12.19 9.09
C VAL A 91 -14.31 11.59 7.74
N ASN A 92 -15.58 11.13 7.60
CA ASN A 92 -16.08 10.57 6.35
C ASN A 92 -16.84 11.59 5.48
N MET A 93 -16.79 12.85 5.82
CA MET A 93 -17.51 13.93 5.09
C MET A 93 -17.19 13.89 3.60
N SER A 94 -18.25 13.97 2.77
CA SER A 94 -18.17 13.96 1.30
C SER A 94 -17.54 12.71 0.69
N GLN A 95 -17.51 11.58 1.41
CA GLN A 95 -16.90 10.33 0.93
C GLN A 95 -17.90 9.18 0.91
N SER A 96 -17.82 8.36 -0.13
CA SER A 96 -18.43 7.04 -0.19
C SER A 96 -17.35 5.97 0.00
N THR A 97 -17.66 4.89 0.72
CA THR A 97 -16.76 3.73 0.82
C THR A 97 -16.47 3.12 -0.56
N ASN A 98 -17.44 3.16 -1.48
CA ASN A 98 -17.27 2.64 -2.84
C ASN A 98 -16.16 3.36 -3.63
N ASP A 99 -15.77 4.54 -3.20
CA ASP A 99 -14.64 5.30 -3.76
C ASP A 99 -13.41 5.26 -2.84
N SER A 100 -13.57 5.64 -1.57
CA SER A 100 -12.43 5.78 -0.65
C SER A 100 -11.68 4.48 -0.39
N PHE A 101 -12.37 3.33 -0.36
CA PHE A 101 -11.73 2.03 -0.14
C PHE A 101 -10.86 1.61 -1.34
N PRO A 102 -11.37 1.57 -2.59
CA PRO A 102 -10.51 1.26 -3.74
C PRO A 102 -9.43 2.32 -3.97
N THR A 103 -9.67 3.60 -3.69
CA THR A 103 -8.65 4.64 -3.74
C THR A 103 -7.49 4.31 -2.78
N ALA A 104 -7.79 3.94 -1.53
CA ALA A 104 -6.77 3.52 -0.57
C ALA A 104 -6.02 2.25 -1.02
N MET A 105 -6.71 1.30 -1.69
CA MET A 105 -6.05 0.13 -2.29
C MET A 105 -5.04 0.55 -3.35
N HIS A 106 -5.42 1.43 -4.27
CA HIS A 106 -4.54 1.92 -5.34
C HIS A 106 -3.34 2.67 -4.76
N VAL A 107 -3.54 3.56 -3.80
CA VAL A 107 -2.45 4.28 -3.12
C VAL A 107 -1.47 3.29 -2.47
N ALA A 108 -1.99 2.29 -1.74
CA ALA A 108 -1.16 1.29 -1.07
C ALA A 108 -0.38 0.42 -2.06
N ILE A 109 -1.00 0.02 -3.18
CA ILE A 109 -0.37 -0.82 -4.20
C ILE A 109 0.74 -0.02 -4.89
N VAL A 110 0.45 1.20 -5.36
CA VAL A 110 1.43 2.04 -6.07
C VAL A 110 2.64 2.33 -5.18
N ASP A 111 2.41 2.69 -3.93
CA ASP A 111 3.50 2.92 -2.97
C ASP A 111 4.38 1.69 -2.79
N ARG A 112 3.79 0.51 -2.55
CA ARG A 112 4.53 -0.74 -2.34
C ARG A 112 5.22 -1.23 -3.61
N VAL A 113 4.63 -1.03 -4.77
CA VAL A 113 5.26 -1.37 -6.05
C VAL A 113 6.44 -0.45 -6.32
N ALA A 114 6.26 0.86 -6.19
CA ALA A 114 7.32 1.83 -6.49
C ALA A 114 8.50 1.75 -5.51
N ASN A 115 8.21 1.68 -4.21
CA ASN A 115 9.23 1.80 -3.16
C ASN A 115 9.73 0.45 -2.62
N GLY A 116 9.04 -0.65 -2.93
CA GLY A 116 9.40 -2.00 -2.47
C GLY A 116 9.70 -2.96 -3.60
N LEU A 117 8.70 -3.31 -4.41
CA LEU A 117 8.81 -4.37 -5.42
C LEU A 117 9.81 -4.05 -6.53
N LEU A 118 9.71 -2.88 -7.16
CA LEU A 118 10.60 -2.52 -8.27
C LEU A 118 12.08 -2.45 -7.85
N PRO A 119 12.46 -1.85 -6.71
CA PRO A 119 13.83 -1.92 -6.22
C PRO A 119 14.30 -3.35 -5.93
N ALA A 120 13.44 -4.22 -5.38
CA ALA A 120 13.76 -5.61 -5.11
C ALA A 120 14.01 -6.40 -6.40
N LEU A 121 13.14 -6.25 -7.41
CA LEU A 121 13.34 -6.86 -8.74
C LEU A 121 14.61 -6.36 -9.42
N THR A 122 14.95 -5.09 -9.27
CA THR A 122 16.22 -4.54 -9.79
C THR A 122 17.41 -5.26 -9.17
N ARG A 123 17.49 -5.35 -7.84
CA ARG A 123 18.57 -6.05 -7.14
C ARG A 123 18.65 -7.52 -7.51
N LEU A 124 17.52 -8.19 -7.66
CA LEU A 124 17.47 -9.59 -8.08
C LEU A 124 18.04 -9.76 -9.49
N ALA A 125 17.61 -8.96 -10.46
CA ALA A 125 18.09 -9.01 -11.83
C ALA A 125 19.62 -8.77 -11.91
N GLU A 126 20.12 -7.74 -11.23
CA GLU A 126 21.54 -7.42 -11.17
C GLU A 126 22.38 -8.57 -10.56
N THR A 127 21.85 -9.20 -9.50
CA THR A 127 22.49 -10.36 -8.88
C THR A 127 22.57 -11.55 -9.85
N LEU A 128 21.46 -11.83 -10.56
CA LEU A 128 21.42 -12.90 -11.57
C LEU A 128 22.36 -12.61 -12.75
N GLU A 129 22.42 -11.38 -13.21
CA GLU A 129 23.36 -10.94 -14.26
C GLU A 129 24.82 -11.09 -13.82
N ALA A 130 25.12 -10.74 -12.57
CA ALA A 130 26.46 -10.95 -12.01
C ALA A 130 26.81 -12.44 -11.93
N LYS A 131 25.89 -13.29 -11.51
CA LYS A 131 26.04 -14.75 -11.50
C LYS A 131 26.19 -15.33 -12.91
N SER A 132 25.45 -14.79 -13.88
CA SER A 132 25.60 -15.17 -15.29
C SER A 132 27.03 -14.95 -15.77
N ARG A 133 27.60 -13.78 -15.51
CA ARG A 133 29.01 -13.50 -15.87
C ARG A 133 29.98 -14.36 -15.10
N GLN A 134 29.79 -14.55 -13.80
CA GLN A 134 30.65 -15.36 -12.94
C GLN A 134 30.73 -16.81 -13.40
N PHE A 135 29.61 -17.39 -13.85
CA PHE A 135 29.51 -18.82 -14.21
C PHE A 135 29.48 -19.07 -15.72
N ALA A 136 29.88 -18.10 -16.53
CA ALA A 136 29.87 -18.21 -17.98
C ALA A 136 30.74 -19.38 -18.52
N HIS A 137 31.79 -19.77 -17.79
CA HIS A 137 32.72 -20.83 -18.17
C HIS A 137 32.30 -22.23 -17.68
N ILE A 138 31.30 -22.36 -16.83
CA ILE A 138 30.87 -23.63 -16.25
C ILE A 138 29.88 -24.31 -17.20
N VAL A 139 30.36 -25.35 -17.90
CA VAL A 139 29.54 -26.17 -18.79
C VAL A 139 28.67 -27.14 -17.99
N LYS A 140 27.40 -27.22 -18.32
CA LYS A 140 26.42 -28.16 -17.76
C LYS A 140 25.52 -28.73 -18.86
N ILE A 141 24.84 -29.81 -18.55
CA ILE A 141 23.81 -30.34 -19.44
C ILE A 141 22.47 -29.57 -19.29
N GLY A 142 21.82 -29.27 -20.41
CA GLY A 142 20.43 -28.87 -20.45
C GLY A 142 19.54 -30.10 -20.21
N ARG A 143 18.30 -29.84 -19.82
CA ARG A 143 17.28 -30.90 -19.58
C ARG A 143 15.95 -30.54 -20.18
N THR A 144 15.36 -31.52 -20.88
CA THR A 144 13.97 -31.49 -21.37
C THR A 144 13.35 -32.88 -21.15
N HIS A 145 12.08 -32.95 -20.87
CA HIS A 145 11.37 -34.23 -20.64
C HIS A 145 12.07 -35.15 -19.61
N LEU A 146 12.69 -34.55 -18.58
CA LEU A 146 13.48 -35.26 -17.57
C LEU A 146 14.72 -36.01 -18.12
N MET A 147 15.12 -35.71 -19.35
CA MET A 147 16.26 -36.30 -20.06
C MET A 147 17.36 -35.26 -20.34
N ASP A 148 18.55 -35.73 -20.56
CA ASP A 148 19.68 -34.88 -20.98
C ASP A 148 19.40 -34.27 -22.37
N ALA A 149 19.63 -32.97 -22.49
CA ALA A 149 19.45 -32.20 -23.72
C ALA A 149 20.79 -31.58 -24.15
N THR A 150 20.77 -30.46 -24.89
CA THR A 150 21.98 -29.79 -25.36
C THR A 150 22.82 -29.24 -24.21
N PRO A 151 24.18 -29.29 -24.33
CA PRO A 151 25.07 -28.59 -23.41
C PRO A 151 24.81 -27.07 -23.43
N LEU A 152 24.92 -26.46 -22.28
CA LEU A 152 24.85 -25.01 -22.08
C LEU A 152 25.75 -24.64 -20.91
N THR A 153 25.96 -23.34 -20.70
CA THR A 153 26.70 -22.91 -19.51
C THR A 153 25.74 -22.58 -18.36
N LEU A 154 26.23 -22.70 -17.14
CA LEU A 154 25.50 -22.25 -15.96
C LEU A 154 25.22 -20.75 -16.05
N GLY A 155 26.13 -19.97 -16.62
CA GLY A 155 25.94 -18.55 -16.92
C GLY A 155 24.74 -18.29 -17.83
N GLN A 156 24.51 -19.11 -18.87
CA GLN A 156 23.35 -19.02 -19.74
C GLN A 156 22.04 -19.29 -18.96
N THR A 157 22.06 -20.23 -18.03
CA THR A 157 20.86 -20.47 -17.16
C THR A 157 20.52 -19.21 -16.37
N PHE A 158 21.51 -18.58 -15.71
CA PHE A 158 21.27 -17.35 -14.96
C PHE A 158 20.85 -16.17 -15.84
N SER A 159 21.39 -16.07 -17.08
CA SER A 159 20.97 -15.03 -18.02
C SER A 159 19.49 -15.14 -18.39
N GLY A 160 18.98 -16.35 -18.56
CA GLY A 160 17.58 -16.62 -18.81
C GLY A 160 16.70 -16.14 -17.63
N TYR A 161 17.09 -16.42 -16.40
CA TYR A 161 16.36 -15.92 -15.21
C TYR A 161 16.42 -14.39 -15.10
N ALA A 162 17.59 -13.78 -15.37
CA ALA A 162 17.71 -12.33 -15.38
C ALA A 162 16.77 -11.68 -16.41
N ALA A 163 16.70 -12.24 -17.62
CA ALA A 163 15.80 -11.75 -18.67
C ALA A 163 14.32 -11.84 -18.26
N GLN A 164 13.91 -12.94 -17.61
CA GLN A 164 12.55 -13.09 -17.09
C GLN A 164 12.22 -12.04 -16.03
N VAL A 165 13.11 -11.78 -15.07
CA VAL A 165 12.93 -10.76 -14.04
C VAL A 165 12.85 -9.37 -14.65
N ARG A 166 13.71 -9.04 -15.65
CA ARG A 166 13.65 -7.76 -16.37
C ARG A 166 12.34 -7.60 -17.14
N GLY A 167 11.86 -8.65 -17.81
CA GLY A 167 10.55 -8.64 -18.48
C GLY A 167 9.38 -8.40 -17.52
N ALA A 168 9.36 -9.11 -16.38
CA ALA A 168 8.36 -8.89 -15.34
C ALA A 168 8.42 -7.47 -14.78
N GLN A 169 9.62 -6.93 -14.51
CA GLN A 169 9.81 -5.55 -14.06
C GLN A 169 9.27 -4.53 -15.06
N ALA A 170 9.50 -4.75 -16.36
CA ALA A 170 8.97 -3.87 -17.41
C ALA A 170 7.45 -3.90 -17.46
N ALA A 171 6.82 -5.08 -17.34
CA ALA A 171 5.37 -5.21 -17.31
C ALA A 171 4.75 -4.51 -16.09
N VAL A 172 5.33 -4.66 -14.90
CA VAL A 172 4.88 -3.96 -13.69
C VAL A 172 5.00 -2.45 -13.85
N LYS A 173 6.12 -1.95 -14.40
CA LYS A 173 6.29 -0.51 -14.66
C LYS A 173 5.25 0.04 -15.63
N ALA A 174 4.92 -0.72 -16.67
CA ALA A 174 3.93 -0.30 -17.66
C ALA A 174 2.50 -0.23 -17.10
N ALA A 175 2.20 -0.97 -16.03
CA ALA A 175 0.89 -0.96 -15.38
C ALA A 175 0.69 0.22 -14.41
N LEU A 176 1.76 0.87 -13.92
CA LEU A 176 1.65 1.94 -12.91
C LEU A 176 0.93 3.23 -13.40
N PRO A 177 1.09 3.70 -14.63
CA PRO A 177 0.46 4.94 -15.09
C PRO A 177 -1.04 4.86 -15.38
N GLN A 178 -1.65 3.70 -15.29
CA GLN A 178 -3.07 3.46 -15.52
C GLN A 178 -3.85 3.44 -14.21
#